data_42d5ce877bd6f2e178d06be13c883423
#
_entry.id   42d5ce877bd6f2e178d06be13c883423
#
_cell.length_a   1.000
_cell.length_b   1.000
_cell.length_c   1.000
_cell.angle_alpha   90.00
_cell.angle_beta   90.00
_cell.angle_gamma   90.00
#
_symmetry.space_group_name_H-M   'P 1'
#
loop_
_entity.id
_entity.type
_entity.pdbx_description
1 polymer ?
#
loop_
_entity_poly.entity_id
_entity_poly.type
_entity_poly.pdbx_seq_one_letter_code
_entity_poly.pdbx_strand_id
1 'polypeptide(L)'
;MSEKKDFVGKEAVFVSKSTTLPVGMKRFDKGPYFDFYHKDSNLYGVYAERFYPISLGNDVEEMYWSLRRKAVMYDVPEKPIQIEGPDAGKFLDKIFSRKISTMKVGRGRYAIACYDDGGIFIDGVFFRLEENKFWY
;
A
#
# COMPACT_ATOMS: atom_id res chain seq x y z
N MET A 1 20.87 -9.76 -31.18
CA MET A 1 19.49 -9.27 -30.98
C MET A 1 18.97 -9.98 -29.75
N SER A 2 18.90 -9.28 -28.62
CA SER A 2 18.34 -9.79 -27.37
C SER A 2 16.83 -9.91 -27.57
N GLU A 3 16.28 -11.12 -27.48
CA GLU A 3 14.83 -11.31 -27.35
C GLU A 3 14.37 -10.49 -26.17
N LYS A 4 13.57 -9.46 -26.42
CA LYS A 4 12.76 -8.84 -25.38
C LYS A 4 11.84 -9.95 -24.88
N LYS A 5 12.16 -10.52 -23.72
CA LYS A 5 11.23 -11.39 -23.00
C LYS A 5 9.95 -10.59 -22.82
N ASP A 6 8.89 -11.05 -23.43
CA ASP A 6 7.55 -10.52 -23.23
C ASP A 6 7.15 -10.75 -21.76
N PHE A 7 7.46 -9.78 -20.93
CA PHE A 7 7.04 -9.76 -19.53
C PHE A 7 5.51 -9.80 -19.38
N VAL A 8 4.82 -9.40 -20.44
CA VAL A 8 3.36 -9.25 -20.45
C VAL A 8 2.63 -10.60 -20.49
N GLY A 9 3.24 -11.67 -20.96
CA GLY A 9 2.52 -12.91 -21.27
C GLY A 9 2.21 -13.85 -20.10
N LYS A 10 3.01 -13.86 -19.05
CA LYS A 10 2.87 -14.83 -17.95
C LYS A 10 2.41 -14.23 -16.61
N GLU A 11 2.53 -12.93 -16.43
CA GLU A 11 2.25 -12.26 -15.17
C GLU A 11 0.95 -11.46 -15.17
N ALA A 12 0.29 -11.38 -16.29
CA ALA A 12 -0.69 -10.36 -16.55
C ALA A 12 -2.14 -10.83 -16.51
N VAL A 13 -2.52 -11.64 -15.57
CA VAL A 13 -3.97 -11.89 -15.35
C VAL A 13 -4.71 -10.57 -15.11
N PHE A 14 -4.06 -9.57 -14.54
CA PHE A 14 -4.64 -8.25 -14.28
C PHE A 14 -4.20 -7.15 -15.25
N VAL A 15 -3.16 -7.36 -16.03
CA VAL A 15 -2.57 -6.33 -16.91
C VAL A 15 -2.90 -6.57 -18.39
N SER A 16 -3.57 -7.66 -18.74
CA SER A 16 -3.86 -8.06 -20.14
C SER A 16 -4.62 -7.01 -20.97
N LYS A 17 -5.18 -5.98 -20.34
CA LYS A 17 -5.85 -4.85 -21.00
C LYS A 17 -5.26 -3.49 -20.63
N SER A 18 -4.17 -3.46 -19.87
CA SER A 18 -3.56 -2.22 -19.41
C SER A 18 -2.45 -1.77 -20.37
N THR A 19 -2.40 -0.46 -20.62
CA THR A 19 -1.29 0.14 -21.34
C THR A 19 -0.13 0.39 -20.39
N THR A 20 1.05 -0.13 -20.69
CA THR A 20 2.27 0.17 -19.93
C THR A 20 2.88 1.46 -20.46
N LEU A 21 2.99 2.46 -19.60
CA LEU A 21 3.64 3.73 -19.91
C LEU A 21 4.98 3.81 -19.16
N PRO A 22 6.08 4.20 -19.84
CA PRO A 22 7.32 4.52 -19.16
C PRO A 22 7.13 5.75 -18.28
N VAL A 23 7.50 5.65 -17.00
CA VAL A 23 7.43 6.75 -16.04
C VAL A 23 8.82 7.05 -15.49
N GLY A 24 9.21 8.33 -15.56
CA GLY A 24 10.49 8.77 -15.01
C GLY A 24 10.49 8.72 -13.48
N MET A 25 11.52 8.13 -12.88
CA MET A 25 11.67 7.98 -11.43
C MET A 25 11.64 9.30 -10.65
N LYS A 26 11.87 10.44 -11.30
CA LYS A 26 11.87 11.77 -10.65
C LYS A 26 10.48 12.24 -10.19
N ARG A 27 9.40 11.55 -10.59
CA ARG A 27 8.02 11.94 -10.28
C ARG A 27 7.40 11.18 -9.10
N PHE A 28 8.07 10.11 -8.65
CA PHE A 28 7.54 9.25 -7.60
C PHE A 28 8.63 8.92 -6.60
N ASP A 29 8.24 8.77 -5.35
CA ASP A 29 9.15 8.36 -4.30
C ASP A 29 9.46 6.86 -4.36
N LYS A 30 10.63 6.50 -3.88
CA LYS A 30 10.97 5.11 -3.62
C LYS A 30 10.38 4.66 -2.28
N GLY A 31 9.96 3.42 -2.19
CA GLY A 31 9.67 2.77 -0.90
C GLY A 31 10.97 2.65 -0.07
N PRO A 32 10.87 2.51 1.26
CA PRO A 32 12.05 2.42 2.14
C PRO A 32 12.91 1.18 1.87
N TYR A 33 12.35 0.14 1.27
CA TYR A 33 13.06 -1.10 0.94
C TYR A 33 13.46 -1.20 -0.53
N PHE A 34 13.19 -0.17 -1.34
CA PHE A 34 13.40 -0.18 -2.78
C PHE A 34 14.81 -0.64 -3.17
N ASP A 35 15.83 -0.08 -2.55
CA ASP A 35 17.23 -0.36 -2.90
C ASP A 35 17.68 -1.80 -2.56
N PHE A 36 16.92 -2.51 -1.72
CA PHE A 36 17.22 -3.91 -1.37
C PHE A 36 16.73 -4.92 -2.42
N TYR A 37 15.67 -4.61 -3.16
CA TYR A 37 15.10 -5.55 -4.13
C TYR A 37 15.14 -5.04 -5.57
N HIS A 38 15.49 -3.77 -5.79
CA HIS A 38 15.48 -3.20 -7.13
C HIS A 38 16.45 -3.89 -8.08
N LYS A 39 15.95 -4.22 -9.27
CA LYS A 39 16.70 -4.66 -10.44
C LYS A 39 16.07 -4.02 -11.67
N ASP A 40 16.85 -3.79 -12.72
CA ASP A 40 16.35 -3.17 -13.96
C ASP A 40 15.27 -4.00 -14.65
N SER A 41 15.20 -5.29 -14.34
CA SER A 41 14.18 -6.21 -14.88
C SER A 41 12.86 -6.21 -14.12
N ASN A 42 12.77 -5.51 -12.97
CA ASN A 42 11.56 -5.47 -12.18
C ASN A 42 10.47 -4.62 -12.85
N LEU A 43 9.23 -5.03 -12.67
CA LEU A 43 8.07 -4.26 -13.11
C LEU A 43 7.49 -3.50 -11.92
N TYR A 44 7.28 -2.20 -12.12
CA TYR A 44 6.70 -1.31 -11.11
C TYR A 44 5.41 -0.69 -11.59
N GLY A 45 4.48 -0.51 -10.68
CA GLY A 45 3.37 0.41 -10.77
C GLY A 45 3.58 1.58 -9.82
N VAL A 46 2.54 2.39 -9.66
CA VAL A 46 2.50 3.49 -8.71
C VAL A 46 1.34 3.28 -7.76
N TYR A 47 1.63 3.37 -6.47
CA TYR A 47 0.64 3.32 -5.40
C TYR A 47 1.03 4.34 -4.33
N ALA A 48 0.08 5.15 -3.86
CA ALA A 48 0.33 6.19 -2.87
C ALA A 48 1.53 7.11 -3.21
N GLU A 49 1.67 7.48 -4.51
CA GLU A 49 2.76 8.30 -5.08
C GLU A 49 4.16 7.68 -4.94
N ARG A 50 4.25 6.39 -4.71
CA ARG A 50 5.50 5.64 -4.63
C ARG A 50 5.55 4.52 -5.66
N PHE A 51 6.76 4.13 -6.03
CA PHE A 51 6.94 2.90 -6.80
C PHE A 51 6.51 1.70 -5.98
N TYR A 52 5.62 0.93 -6.57
CA TYR A 52 5.11 -0.32 -6.01
C TYR A 52 5.55 -1.50 -6.89
N PRO A 53 6.26 -2.50 -6.34
CA PRO A 53 6.70 -3.64 -7.11
C PRO A 53 5.49 -4.50 -7.52
N ILE A 54 5.23 -4.56 -8.83
CA ILE A 54 4.22 -5.47 -9.40
C ILE A 54 4.83 -6.85 -9.61
N SER A 55 6.06 -6.88 -10.10
CA SER A 55 6.80 -8.13 -10.29
C SER A 55 8.28 -7.92 -10.02
N LEU A 56 8.85 -8.84 -9.27
CA LEU A 56 10.29 -8.93 -9.01
C LEU A 56 10.94 -10.03 -9.85
N GLY A 57 10.21 -10.59 -10.84
CA GLY A 57 10.68 -11.67 -11.69
C GLY A 57 10.70 -13.06 -11.02
N ASN A 58 10.05 -13.19 -9.86
CA ASN A 58 9.92 -14.46 -9.16
C ASN A 58 8.88 -15.36 -9.85
N ASP A 59 8.98 -16.67 -9.66
CA ASP A 59 7.95 -17.61 -10.08
C ASP A 59 6.68 -17.38 -9.25
N VAL A 60 5.55 -17.15 -9.93
CA VAL A 60 4.28 -16.80 -9.29
C VAL A 60 3.72 -17.96 -8.47
N GLU A 61 3.84 -19.20 -8.98
CA GLU A 61 3.35 -20.37 -8.27
C GLU A 61 4.17 -20.64 -7.00
N GLU A 62 5.50 -20.51 -7.09
CA GLU A 62 6.38 -20.64 -5.93
C GLU A 62 6.05 -19.57 -4.86
N MET A 63 5.82 -18.33 -5.28
CA MET A 63 5.45 -17.23 -4.36
C MET A 63 4.09 -17.47 -3.72
N TYR A 64 3.11 -17.97 -4.48
CA TYR A 64 1.81 -18.35 -3.94
C TYR A 64 1.94 -19.41 -2.85
N TRP A 65 2.69 -20.48 -3.12
CA TRP A 65 2.88 -21.54 -2.14
C TRP A 65 3.74 -21.10 -0.94
N SER A 66 4.67 -20.18 -1.14
CA SER A 66 5.41 -19.56 -0.04
C SER A 66 4.47 -18.77 0.88
N LEU A 67 3.55 -17.97 0.32
CA LEU A 67 2.52 -17.27 1.08
C LEU A 67 1.63 -18.23 1.87
N ARG A 68 1.27 -19.37 1.29
CA ARG A 68 0.34 -20.34 1.90
C ARG A 68 0.99 -21.24 2.96
N ARG A 69 2.27 -21.55 2.84
CA ARG A 69 2.95 -22.60 3.61
C ARG A 69 4.14 -22.13 4.41
N LYS A 70 4.64 -20.93 4.12
CA LYS A 70 5.82 -20.33 4.76
C LYS A 70 5.49 -18.89 5.19
N ALA A 71 6.36 -17.95 4.84
CA ALA A 71 6.16 -16.53 5.03
C ALA A 71 6.61 -15.77 3.79
N VAL A 72 5.97 -14.62 3.55
CA VAL A 72 6.38 -13.66 2.53
C VAL A 72 6.35 -12.27 3.13
N MET A 73 7.17 -11.38 2.57
CA MET A 73 7.17 -9.96 2.91
C MET A 73 6.90 -9.15 1.65
N TYR A 74 5.99 -8.19 1.75
CA TYR A 74 5.68 -7.25 0.68
C TYR A 74 6.07 -5.84 1.10
N ASP A 75 6.73 -5.11 0.19
CA ASP A 75 6.91 -3.66 0.32
C ASP A 75 5.65 -2.97 -0.21
N VAL A 76 4.72 -2.67 0.68
CA VAL A 76 3.50 -1.92 0.35
C VAL A 76 3.75 -0.46 0.72
N PRO A 77 3.80 0.45 -0.26
CA PRO A 77 4.24 1.83 -0.05
C PRO A 77 3.14 2.71 0.55
N GLU A 78 2.58 2.29 1.66
CA GLU A 78 1.62 3.08 2.42
C GLU A 78 2.29 4.32 3.04
N LYS A 79 1.52 5.39 3.21
CA LYS A 79 1.97 6.62 3.87
C LYS A 79 1.31 6.72 5.25
N PRO A 80 1.99 6.27 6.32
CA PRO A 80 1.42 6.39 7.66
C PRO A 80 1.35 7.85 8.08
N ILE A 81 0.23 8.21 8.71
CA ILE A 81 -0.04 9.54 9.26
C ILE A 81 -0.14 9.40 10.78
N GLN A 82 0.65 10.16 11.52
CA GLN A 82 0.53 10.26 12.97
C GLN A 82 -0.40 11.42 13.35
N ILE A 83 -1.37 11.14 14.18
CA ILE A 83 -2.30 12.11 14.76
C ILE A 83 -2.16 12.05 16.28
N GLU A 84 -1.82 13.17 16.89
CA GLU A 84 -1.50 13.23 18.31
C GLU A 84 -2.05 14.52 18.95
N GLY A 85 -2.51 14.41 20.17
CA GLY A 85 -2.99 15.53 20.97
C GLY A 85 -4.24 15.20 21.79
N PRO A 86 -4.61 16.04 22.76
CA PRO A 86 -5.71 15.77 23.70
C PRO A 86 -7.07 15.60 23.02
N ASP A 87 -7.27 16.19 21.86
CA ASP A 87 -8.52 16.09 21.09
C ASP A 87 -8.41 15.15 19.87
N ALA A 88 -7.31 14.42 19.69
CA ALA A 88 -7.08 13.57 18.54
C ALA A 88 -8.22 12.58 18.30
N GLY A 89 -8.66 11.87 19.32
CA GLY A 89 -9.76 10.91 19.20
C GLY A 89 -11.09 11.56 18.79
N LYS A 90 -11.42 12.72 19.35
CA LYS A 90 -12.64 13.47 19.00
C LYS A 90 -12.56 14.05 17.57
N PHE A 91 -11.39 14.52 17.18
CA PHE A 91 -11.13 14.99 15.82
C PHE A 91 -11.34 13.87 14.80
N LEU A 92 -10.78 12.70 15.06
CA LEU A 92 -10.93 11.54 14.19
C LEU A 92 -12.37 11.05 14.11
N ASP A 93 -13.14 11.11 15.18
CA ASP A 93 -14.57 10.76 15.20
C ASP A 93 -15.44 11.67 14.28
N LYS A 94 -14.95 12.88 13.94
CA LYS A 94 -15.64 13.78 13.02
C LYS A 94 -15.34 13.48 11.54
N ILE A 95 -14.19 12.87 11.26
CA ILE A 95 -13.73 12.65 9.90
C ILE A 95 -14.14 11.25 9.42
N PHE A 96 -14.07 10.27 10.30
CA PHE A 96 -14.22 8.87 9.92
C PHE A 96 -15.59 8.30 10.28
N SER A 97 -16.06 7.40 9.45
CA SER A 97 -17.37 6.73 9.60
C SER A 97 -17.44 5.80 10.82
N ARG A 98 -16.33 5.57 11.52
CA ARG A 98 -16.27 4.76 12.74
C ARG A 98 -15.76 5.59 13.92
N LYS A 99 -16.29 5.30 15.10
CA LYS A 99 -15.89 5.98 16.33
C LYS A 99 -14.50 5.53 16.78
N ILE A 100 -13.49 6.34 16.47
CA ILE A 100 -12.07 6.04 16.71
C ILE A 100 -11.69 6.28 18.18
N SER A 101 -12.29 7.29 18.81
CA SER A 101 -12.04 7.63 20.23
C SER A 101 -12.29 6.46 21.22
N THR A 102 -13.16 5.52 20.84
CA THR A 102 -13.48 4.34 21.67
C THR A 102 -12.54 3.15 21.50
N MET A 103 -11.53 3.28 20.63
CA MET A 103 -10.53 2.22 20.50
C MET A 103 -9.71 2.08 21.77
N LYS A 104 -9.40 0.85 22.15
CA LYS A 104 -8.44 0.58 23.24
C LYS A 104 -7.01 0.80 22.72
N VAL A 105 -6.12 1.29 23.58
CA VAL A 105 -4.69 1.37 23.30
C VAL A 105 -4.15 -0.01 22.90
N GLY A 106 -3.24 -0.06 21.93
CA GLY A 106 -2.68 -1.28 21.37
C GLY A 106 -3.61 -2.04 20.40
N ARG A 107 -4.72 -1.42 19.96
CA ARG A 107 -5.65 -2.04 18.99
C ARG A 107 -5.65 -1.32 17.66
N GLY A 108 -5.98 -2.08 16.61
CA GLY A 108 -6.26 -1.58 15.27
C GLY A 108 -7.75 -1.58 14.94
N ARG A 109 -8.17 -0.68 14.05
CA ARG A 109 -9.52 -0.59 13.53
C ARG A 109 -9.52 -0.04 12.11
N TYR A 110 -10.12 -0.77 11.19
CA TYR A 110 -10.35 -0.27 9.84
C TYR A 110 -11.41 0.83 9.85
N ALA A 111 -11.17 1.92 9.14
CA ALA A 111 -12.09 3.04 9.04
C ALA A 111 -11.99 3.73 7.68
N ILE A 112 -13.09 4.34 7.28
CA ILE A 112 -13.28 5.01 6.01
C ILE A 112 -13.68 6.45 6.27
N ALA A 113 -13.07 7.39 5.56
CA ALA A 113 -13.58 8.74 5.44
C ALA A 113 -14.31 8.91 4.11
N CYS A 114 -15.39 9.66 4.12
CA CYS A 114 -16.24 9.88 2.96
C CYS A 114 -16.33 11.36 2.62
N TYR A 115 -16.60 11.64 1.34
CA TYR A 115 -17.11 12.93 0.89
C TYR A 115 -18.57 13.12 1.32
N ASP A 116 -19.11 14.33 1.17
CA ASP A 116 -20.50 14.66 1.51
C ASP A 116 -21.52 13.90 0.69
N ASP A 117 -21.16 13.48 -0.51
CA ASP A 117 -21.99 12.65 -1.41
C ASP A 117 -21.94 11.14 -1.06
N GLY A 118 -21.16 10.76 -0.05
CA GLY A 118 -20.97 9.37 0.37
C GLY A 118 -19.88 8.61 -0.38
N GLY A 119 -19.23 9.24 -1.37
CA GLY A 119 -18.06 8.65 -2.04
C GLY A 119 -16.89 8.46 -1.07
N ILE A 120 -16.13 7.39 -1.24
CA ILE A 120 -14.95 7.11 -0.40
C ILE A 120 -13.84 8.12 -0.72
N PHE A 121 -13.44 8.89 0.28
CA PHE A 121 -12.27 9.78 0.20
C PHE A 121 -10.98 9.01 0.48
N ILE A 122 -10.95 8.25 1.56
CA ILE A 122 -9.80 7.42 1.95
C ILE A 122 -10.27 6.26 2.83
N ASP A 123 -9.58 5.15 2.75
CA ASP A 123 -9.77 4.00 3.62
C ASP A 123 -8.44 3.49 4.18
N GLY A 124 -8.47 2.85 5.33
CA GLY A 124 -7.26 2.33 5.96
C GLY A 124 -7.47 1.86 7.39
N VAL A 125 -6.36 1.57 8.06
CA VAL A 125 -6.37 1.04 9.42
C VAL A 125 -5.80 2.07 10.39
N PHE A 126 -6.54 2.35 11.45
CA PHE A 126 -6.03 3.04 12.62
C PHE A 126 -5.35 2.08 13.57
N PHE A 127 -4.27 2.55 14.17
CA PHE A 127 -3.65 1.95 15.36
C PHE A 127 -3.64 2.99 16.47
N ARG A 128 -4.23 2.68 17.62
CA ARG A 128 -4.11 3.54 18.80
C ARG A 128 -2.88 3.11 19.58
N LEU A 129 -1.81 3.91 19.51
CA LEU A 129 -0.53 3.60 20.14
C LEU A 129 -0.53 3.99 21.63
N GLU A 130 -1.12 5.15 21.93
CA GLU A 130 -1.22 5.71 23.27
C GLU A 130 -2.61 6.36 23.45
N GLU A 131 -2.88 6.90 24.63
CA GLU A 131 -4.18 7.54 24.97
C GLU A 131 -4.61 8.54 23.88
N ASN A 132 -3.69 9.42 23.47
CA ASN A 132 -3.94 10.51 22.52
C ASN A 132 -3.08 10.44 21.27
N LYS A 133 -2.60 9.24 20.91
CA LYS A 133 -1.72 9.04 19.78
C LYS A 133 -2.21 7.92 18.89
N PHE A 134 -2.40 8.25 17.62
CA PHE A 134 -2.93 7.34 16.62
C PHE A 134 -2.02 7.35 15.39
N TRP A 135 -1.91 6.20 14.76
CA TRP A 135 -1.43 6.07 13.38
C TRP A 135 -2.59 5.65 12.48
N TYR A 136 -2.61 6.28 11.30
CA TYR A 136 -3.51 5.89 10.21
C TYR A 136 -2.70 5.51 8.99
#